data_08c25aabea0a2bacd81f2c9a0f5b9153
#
_entry.id   08c25aabea0a2bacd81f2c9a0f5b9153
#
_cell.length_a   1.000
_cell.length_b   1.000
_cell.length_c   1.000
_cell.angle_alpha   90.00
_cell.angle_beta   90.00
_cell.angle_gamma   90.00
#
_symmetry.space_group_name_H-M   'P 1'
#
loop_
_entity.id
_entity.type
_entity.pdbx_description
1 polymer ?
#
loop_
_entity_poly.entity_id
_entity_poly.type
_entity_poly.pdbx_seq_one_letter_code
_entity_poly.pdbx_strand_id
1 'polypeptide(L)'
;MNGPAIELLKGELFLLGDAERIDDRLSWYPAAYYGQYVFYNSYLLRSGRECLLVESGVVPHHPTMRRQLRGLLAEGDSLNRIAVTRNEPECVCNIPNLVNEFGIEAVHSLPLMSSLQFLRAGPGDLRAASFDARAAELQLLEFGVQCIPAEGGEAIPIGGRARLESFETPLRVLPTNWFYDLQTRTLFCSDTFCGEISETADIRTSTDVVSESYMIARLSHDLTRKFDWLVRSNLSGIIEGLEKYFGERRIDILAPTRGNVIVGFRAVEVRLRALIQVLKNLNAAHAGKPDAPASLKK
;
A
#
# COMPACT_ATOMS: atom_id res chain seq x y z
N MET A 1 -0.24 -7.53 -20.31
CA MET A 1 1.19 -7.84 -20.51
C MET A 1 1.64 -8.76 -19.39
N ASN A 2 2.58 -9.66 -19.64
CA ASN A 2 2.88 -10.76 -18.71
C ASN A 2 4.35 -10.73 -18.27
N GLY A 3 4.78 -9.61 -17.68
CA GLY A 3 6.17 -9.43 -17.26
C GLY A 3 6.59 -10.39 -16.13
N PRO A 4 7.89 -10.72 -16.04
CA PRO A 4 8.43 -11.47 -14.91
C PRO A 4 8.34 -10.65 -13.62
N ALA A 5 8.50 -11.31 -12.47
CA ALA A 5 8.78 -10.63 -11.22
C ALA A 5 10.10 -9.85 -11.32
N ILE A 6 10.18 -8.70 -10.64
CA ILE A 6 11.40 -7.88 -10.61
C ILE A 6 12.06 -8.07 -9.25
N GLU A 7 13.32 -8.48 -9.26
CA GLU A 7 14.12 -8.57 -8.04
C GLU A 7 14.58 -7.15 -7.64
N LEU A 8 14.02 -6.61 -6.56
CA LEU A 8 14.38 -5.30 -6.03
C LEU A 8 15.60 -5.37 -5.13
N LEU A 9 15.72 -6.44 -4.36
CA LEU A 9 16.89 -6.76 -3.55
C LEU A 9 17.17 -8.25 -3.63
N LYS A 10 18.42 -8.58 -3.92
CA LYS A 10 18.87 -9.92 -4.26
C LYS A 10 18.46 -10.99 -3.24
N GLY A 11 17.61 -11.90 -3.68
CA GLY A 11 17.12 -13.02 -2.89
C GLY A 11 16.11 -12.69 -1.80
N GLU A 12 15.79 -11.41 -1.56
CA GLU A 12 15.03 -10.98 -0.38
C GLU A 12 13.73 -10.26 -0.65
N LEU A 13 13.69 -9.43 -1.70
CA LEU A 13 12.53 -8.61 -2.04
C LEU A 13 12.26 -8.62 -3.54
N PHE A 14 11.03 -8.99 -3.90
CA PHE A 14 10.59 -9.08 -5.28
C PHE A 14 9.30 -8.27 -5.48
N LEU A 15 9.25 -7.53 -6.58
CA LEU A 15 8.06 -6.81 -7.05
C LEU A 15 7.27 -7.72 -7.99
N LEU A 16 5.99 -7.86 -7.69
CA LEU A 16 5.00 -8.64 -8.43
C LEU A 16 3.91 -7.72 -8.99
N GLY A 17 3.02 -8.31 -9.77
CA GLY A 17 1.84 -7.63 -10.32
C GLY A 17 1.98 -7.32 -11.81
N ASP A 18 1.13 -6.47 -12.33
CA ASP A 18 1.05 -6.12 -13.75
C ASP A 18 0.68 -4.65 -13.96
N ALA A 19 0.68 -4.22 -15.22
CA ALA A 19 0.34 -2.88 -15.65
C ALA A 19 -1.09 -2.80 -16.19
N GLU A 20 -1.77 -1.71 -15.89
CA GLU A 20 -3.00 -1.29 -16.55
C GLU A 20 -2.75 -0.02 -17.36
N ARG A 21 -3.30 0.02 -18.57
CA ARG A 21 -3.31 1.25 -19.36
C ARG A 21 -4.38 2.19 -18.82
N ILE A 22 -4.00 3.43 -18.52
CA ILE A 22 -4.91 4.43 -18.00
C ILE A 22 -5.84 4.90 -19.11
N ASP A 23 -7.13 4.78 -18.88
CA ASP A 23 -8.20 5.27 -19.72
C ASP A 23 -9.37 5.81 -18.85
N ASP A 24 -10.51 6.08 -19.46
CA ASP A 24 -11.70 6.62 -18.79
C ASP A 24 -12.35 5.68 -17.75
N ARG A 25 -11.97 4.39 -17.73
CA ARG A 25 -12.44 3.42 -16.73
C ARG A 25 -11.70 3.56 -15.40
N LEU A 26 -10.50 4.16 -15.40
CA LEU A 26 -9.70 4.40 -14.21
C LEU A 26 -9.95 5.83 -13.69
N SER A 27 -11.06 6.02 -12.99
CA SER A 27 -11.56 7.32 -12.55
C SER A 27 -10.63 8.14 -11.64
N TRP A 28 -9.64 7.50 -11.04
CA TRP A 28 -8.63 8.16 -10.19
C TRP A 28 -7.63 9.01 -10.96
N TYR A 29 -7.48 8.74 -12.27
CA TYR A 29 -6.47 9.40 -13.08
C TYR A 29 -7.11 10.47 -13.99
N PRO A 30 -6.53 11.69 -14.01
CA PRO A 30 -6.94 12.72 -14.95
C PRO A 30 -6.77 12.28 -16.41
N ALA A 31 -7.60 12.83 -17.31
CA ALA A 31 -7.50 12.57 -18.75
C ALA A 31 -6.09 12.87 -19.34
N ALA A 32 -5.32 13.76 -18.69
CA ALA A 32 -3.94 14.05 -19.08
C ALA A 32 -2.99 12.83 -18.98
N TYR A 33 -3.40 11.79 -18.23
CA TYR A 33 -2.62 10.55 -18.09
C TYR A 33 -3.13 9.41 -18.98
N TYR A 34 -4.17 9.64 -19.76
CA TYR A 34 -4.70 8.60 -20.66
C TYR A 34 -3.63 8.15 -21.66
N GLY A 35 -3.53 6.84 -21.81
CA GLY A 35 -2.54 6.19 -22.66
C GLY A 35 -1.25 5.81 -21.94
N GLN A 36 -0.99 6.35 -20.76
CA GLN A 36 0.10 5.94 -19.88
C GLN A 36 -0.29 4.69 -19.07
N TYR A 37 0.63 4.18 -18.26
CA TYR A 37 0.45 2.93 -17.52
C TYR A 37 0.57 3.17 -16.02
N VAL A 38 -0.34 2.54 -15.26
CA VAL A 38 -0.25 2.38 -13.82
C VAL A 38 0.05 0.92 -13.49
N PHE A 39 0.91 0.69 -12.53
CA PHE A 39 1.21 -0.65 -12.02
C PHE A 39 0.39 -0.91 -10.76
N TYR A 40 -0.14 -2.12 -10.64
CA TYR A 40 -0.70 -2.65 -9.40
C TYR A 40 0.34 -3.60 -8.81
N ASN A 41 0.86 -3.23 -7.66
CA ASN A 41 2.03 -3.83 -7.06
C ASN A 41 1.66 -4.75 -5.90
N SER A 42 2.32 -5.89 -5.86
CA SER A 42 2.44 -6.75 -4.69
C SER A 42 3.91 -7.07 -4.48
N TYR A 43 4.29 -7.47 -3.29
CA TYR A 43 5.69 -7.68 -2.97
C TYR A 43 5.89 -8.99 -2.24
N LEU A 44 6.88 -9.79 -2.66
CA LEU A 44 7.27 -10.99 -1.94
C LEU A 44 8.54 -10.69 -1.13
N LEU A 45 8.42 -10.78 0.18
CA LEU A 45 9.53 -10.79 1.12
C LEU A 45 9.96 -12.23 1.36
N ARG A 46 11.26 -12.50 1.36
CA ARG A 46 11.84 -13.82 1.63
C ARG A 46 12.89 -13.74 2.73
N SER A 47 12.90 -14.74 3.60
CA SER A 47 13.94 -15.00 4.59
C SER A 47 14.18 -16.50 4.66
N GLY A 48 15.25 -16.96 4.04
CA GLY A 48 15.49 -18.39 3.83
C GLY A 48 14.38 -19.02 2.99
N ARG A 49 13.65 -19.98 3.55
CA ARG A 49 12.52 -20.64 2.89
C ARG A 49 11.14 -20.03 3.25
N GLU A 50 11.12 -19.11 4.20
CA GLU A 50 9.88 -18.46 4.62
C GLU A 50 9.64 -17.20 3.79
N CYS A 51 8.43 -17.10 3.25
CA CYS A 51 7.98 -15.99 2.43
C CYS A 51 6.73 -15.34 3.03
N LEU A 52 6.60 -14.02 2.84
CA LEU A 52 5.41 -13.24 3.15
C LEU A 52 5.08 -12.36 1.95
N LEU A 53 3.82 -12.34 1.56
CA LEU A 53 3.33 -11.45 0.52
C LEU A 53 2.82 -10.14 1.14
N VAL A 54 3.21 -9.00 0.61
CA VAL A 54 2.61 -7.70 0.93
C VAL A 54 1.71 -7.31 -0.23
N GLU A 55 0.45 -7.07 0.04
CA GLU A 55 -0.67 -6.83 -0.88
C GLU A 55 -1.04 -8.06 -1.74
N SER A 56 -2.33 -8.27 -1.94
CA SER A 56 -2.80 -9.40 -2.77
C SER A 56 -2.88 -9.08 -4.26
N GLY A 57 -2.88 -7.79 -4.62
CA GLY A 57 -3.13 -7.36 -5.99
C GLY A 57 -4.60 -7.49 -6.43
N VAL A 58 -4.87 -7.13 -7.67
CA VAL A 58 -6.22 -7.17 -8.26
C VAL A 58 -6.50 -8.50 -8.97
N VAL A 59 -7.75 -8.95 -8.94
CA VAL A 59 -8.17 -10.23 -9.55
C VAL A 59 -7.81 -10.34 -11.04
N PRO A 60 -7.96 -9.31 -11.89
CA PRO A 60 -7.54 -9.41 -13.30
C PRO A 60 -6.05 -9.74 -13.49
N HIS A 61 -5.19 -9.39 -12.52
CA HIS A 61 -3.76 -9.67 -12.58
C HIS A 61 -3.38 -11.02 -11.94
N HIS A 62 -4.34 -11.76 -11.39
CA HIS A 62 -4.07 -13.05 -10.75
C HIS A 62 -3.28 -14.04 -11.62
N PRO A 63 -3.58 -14.24 -12.92
CA PRO A 63 -2.80 -15.14 -13.74
C PRO A 63 -1.31 -14.76 -13.86
N THR A 64 -1.02 -13.46 -13.88
CA THR A 64 0.36 -12.95 -13.91
C THR A 64 1.04 -13.18 -12.55
N MET A 65 0.40 -12.79 -11.46
CA MET A 65 0.93 -13.00 -10.10
C MET A 65 1.20 -14.46 -9.80
N ARG A 66 0.27 -15.35 -10.18
CA ARG A 66 0.44 -16.80 -10.05
C ARG A 66 1.71 -17.31 -10.72
N ARG A 67 1.95 -16.91 -11.98
CA ARG A 67 3.18 -17.29 -12.69
C ARG A 67 4.42 -16.75 -12.02
N GLN A 68 4.39 -15.48 -11.60
CA GLN A 68 5.50 -14.83 -10.90
C GLN A 68 5.82 -15.55 -9.59
N LEU A 69 4.82 -15.83 -8.76
CA LEU A 69 4.99 -16.56 -7.50
C LEU A 69 5.52 -17.97 -7.72
N ARG A 70 4.95 -18.73 -8.67
CA ARG A 70 5.44 -20.08 -8.99
C ARG A 70 6.86 -20.08 -9.56
N GLY A 71 7.26 -19.02 -10.24
CA GLY A 71 8.63 -18.87 -10.73
C GLY A 71 9.65 -18.49 -9.66
N LEU A 72 9.17 -17.89 -8.55
CA LEU A 72 10.03 -17.50 -7.44
C LEU A 72 10.11 -18.57 -6.35
N LEU A 73 8.99 -19.24 -6.03
CA LEU A 73 8.93 -20.23 -4.96
C LEU A 73 9.57 -21.54 -5.39
N ALA A 74 10.60 -21.98 -4.67
CA ALA A 74 11.24 -23.27 -4.84
C ALA A 74 10.53 -24.36 -4.00
N GLU A 75 10.86 -25.62 -4.27
CA GLU A 75 10.38 -26.72 -3.43
C GLU A 75 10.81 -26.55 -1.97
N GLY A 76 9.84 -26.58 -1.06
CA GLY A 76 10.04 -26.39 0.37
C GLY A 76 10.01 -24.93 0.83
N ASP A 77 9.78 -23.97 -0.08
CA ASP A 77 9.45 -22.59 0.33
C ASP A 77 8.02 -22.54 0.89
N SER A 78 7.82 -21.74 1.93
CA SER A 78 6.53 -21.53 2.59
C SER A 78 6.04 -20.10 2.34
N LEU A 79 4.92 -19.97 1.62
CA LEU A 79 4.17 -18.73 1.48
C LEU A 79 2.79 -18.94 2.10
N ASN A 80 2.66 -18.71 3.40
CA ASN A 80 1.43 -18.93 4.15
C ASN A 80 0.83 -17.67 4.78
N ARG A 81 1.43 -16.50 4.54
CA ARG A 81 0.97 -15.23 5.12
C ARG A 81 0.95 -14.11 4.10
N ILE A 82 -0.05 -13.23 4.27
CA ILE A 82 -0.18 -11.97 3.54
C ILE A 82 -0.25 -10.83 4.54
N ALA A 83 0.40 -9.69 4.27
CA ALA A 83 0.20 -8.43 4.97
C ALA A 83 -0.47 -7.45 4.01
N VAL A 84 -1.55 -6.78 4.44
CA VAL A 84 -2.27 -5.80 3.63
C VAL A 84 -2.26 -4.44 4.32
N THR A 85 -1.96 -3.40 3.54
CA THR A 85 -1.87 -2.04 4.09
C THR A 85 -3.25 -1.44 4.36
N ARG A 86 -4.28 -1.87 3.64
CA ARG A 86 -5.67 -1.39 3.77
C ARG A 86 -6.67 -2.33 3.11
N ASN A 87 -7.95 -2.10 3.36
CA ASN A 87 -9.04 -2.94 2.85
C ASN A 87 -9.63 -2.40 1.52
N GLU A 88 -8.77 -2.04 0.56
CA GLU A 88 -9.21 -1.68 -0.79
C GLU A 88 -8.94 -2.80 -1.81
N PRO A 89 -9.65 -2.82 -2.95
CA PRO A 89 -9.57 -3.93 -3.90
C PRO A 89 -8.16 -4.33 -4.31
N GLU A 90 -7.28 -3.37 -4.54
CA GLU A 90 -5.88 -3.64 -4.94
C GLU A 90 -5.05 -4.32 -3.85
N CYS A 91 -5.50 -4.23 -2.59
CA CYS A 91 -4.80 -4.84 -1.47
C CYS A 91 -5.37 -6.21 -1.10
N VAL A 92 -6.69 -6.43 -1.30
CA VAL A 92 -7.39 -7.58 -0.69
C VAL A 92 -8.14 -8.48 -1.67
N CYS A 93 -8.56 -8.00 -2.85
CA CYS A 93 -9.54 -8.74 -3.64
C CYS A 93 -9.03 -10.06 -4.23
N ASN A 94 -7.72 -10.26 -4.30
CA ASN A 94 -7.13 -11.50 -4.81
C ASN A 94 -6.80 -12.52 -3.71
N ILE A 95 -7.02 -12.20 -2.43
CA ILE A 95 -6.73 -13.11 -1.30
C ILE A 95 -7.37 -14.48 -1.48
N PRO A 96 -8.67 -14.64 -1.86
CA PRO A 96 -9.27 -15.97 -1.99
C PRO A 96 -8.57 -16.87 -3.01
N ASN A 97 -8.11 -16.31 -4.12
CA ASN A 97 -7.37 -17.07 -5.13
C ASN A 97 -5.99 -17.52 -4.58
N LEU A 98 -5.32 -16.63 -3.83
CA LEU A 98 -4.02 -16.93 -3.22
C LEU A 98 -4.15 -17.97 -2.10
N VAL A 99 -5.21 -17.91 -1.29
CA VAL A 99 -5.54 -18.93 -0.29
C VAL A 99 -5.67 -20.31 -0.95
N ASN A 100 -6.47 -20.40 -2.00
CA ASN A 100 -6.73 -21.67 -2.68
C ASN A 100 -5.50 -22.23 -3.40
N GLU A 101 -4.61 -21.38 -3.93
CA GLU A 101 -3.47 -21.83 -4.73
C GLU A 101 -2.18 -22.03 -3.93
N PHE A 102 -1.94 -21.25 -2.89
CA PHE A 102 -0.69 -21.23 -2.15
C PHE A 102 -0.82 -21.64 -0.67
N GLY A 103 -2.05 -21.93 -0.21
CA GLY A 103 -2.28 -22.37 1.17
C GLY A 103 -2.03 -21.25 2.19
N ILE A 104 -2.49 -20.03 1.88
CA ILE A 104 -2.38 -18.91 2.84
C ILE A 104 -3.20 -19.24 4.10
N GLU A 105 -2.57 -19.15 5.25
CA GLU A 105 -3.14 -19.46 6.56
C GLU A 105 -3.49 -18.22 7.37
N ALA A 106 -2.79 -17.10 7.11
CA ALA A 106 -3.01 -15.87 7.86
C ALA A 106 -2.89 -14.61 7.01
N VAL A 107 -3.71 -13.61 7.35
CA VAL A 107 -3.66 -12.25 6.78
C VAL A 107 -3.45 -11.26 7.92
N HIS A 108 -2.34 -10.52 7.85
CA HIS A 108 -2.07 -9.40 8.74
C HIS A 108 -2.72 -8.14 8.18
N SER A 109 -3.65 -7.55 8.93
CA SER A 109 -4.39 -6.35 8.52
C SER A 109 -4.75 -5.48 9.72
N LEU A 110 -5.29 -4.29 9.48
CA LEU A 110 -5.84 -3.46 10.55
C LEU A 110 -7.03 -4.15 11.24
N PRO A 111 -7.16 -4.01 12.59
CA PRO A 111 -8.13 -4.80 13.37
C PRO A 111 -9.60 -4.48 13.09
N LEU A 112 -9.92 -3.34 12.48
CA LEU A 112 -11.29 -2.83 12.44
C LEU A 112 -12.14 -3.29 11.24
N MET A 113 -11.55 -3.97 10.26
CA MET A 113 -12.32 -4.43 9.09
C MET A 113 -11.72 -5.74 8.56
N SER A 114 -12.49 -6.82 8.65
CA SER A 114 -12.11 -8.03 7.96
C SER A 114 -12.07 -7.79 6.45
N SER A 115 -10.87 -7.83 5.89
CA SER A 115 -10.64 -7.74 4.44
C SER A 115 -11.45 -8.76 3.64
N LEU A 116 -11.90 -9.83 4.29
CA LEU A 116 -12.61 -10.93 3.67
C LEU A 116 -14.14 -10.76 3.68
N GLN A 117 -14.69 -9.81 4.43
CA GLN A 117 -16.15 -9.56 4.45
C GLN A 117 -16.70 -9.17 3.06
N PHE A 118 -15.94 -8.40 2.30
CA PHE A 118 -16.36 -7.95 0.98
C PHE A 118 -16.23 -9.02 -0.11
N LEU A 119 -15.45 -10.07 0.14
CA LEU A 119 -15.13 -11.09 -0.84
C LEU A 119 -16.13 -12.25 -0.86
N ARG A 120 -17.01 -12.33 0.15
CA ARG A 120 -18.04 -13.35 0.28
C ARG A 120 -19.40 -13.01 -0.30
N ALA A 121 -19.67 -11.74 -0.54
CA ALA A 121 -20.94 -11.32 -1.10
C ALA A 121 -21.07 -11.81 -2.55
N GLY A 122 -21.59 -13.01 -2.70
CA GLY A 122 -22.25 -13.39 -3.95
C GLY A 122 -23.44 -12.45 -4.21
N PRO A 123 -23.94 -12.31 -5.45
CA PRO A 123 -24.99 -11.36 -5.81
C PRO A 123 -26.28 -11.43 -4.97
N GLY A 124 -26.45 -12.45 -4.11
CA GLY A 124 -27.57 -12.63 -3.20
C GLY A 124 -27.31 -12.31 -1.73
N ASP A 125 -26.03 -12.22 -1.30
CA ASP A 125 -25.65 -12.21 0.12
C ASP A 125 -25.43 -10.84 0.74
N LEU A 126 -25.59 -9.76 0.00
CA LEU A 126 -25.50 -8.39 0.53
C LEU A 126 -26.47 -8.09 1.68
N ARG A 127 -27.44 -8.97 1.94
CA ARG A 127 -28.36 -8.84 3.08
C ARG A 127 -27.79 -9.36 4.40
N ALA A 128 -26.70 -10.13 4.38
CA ALA A 128 -26.06 -10.71 5.55
C ALA A 128 -24.84 -9.91 6.05
N ALA A 129 -24.52 -8.78 5.44
CA ALA A 129 -23.49 -7.86 5.91
C ALA A 129 -23.99 -7.09 7.16
N SER A 130 -24.31 -7.80 8.24
CA SER A 130 -24.29 -7.18 9.56
C SER A 130 -22.83 -6.94 9.92
N PHE A 131 -22.49 -5.72 10.27
CA PHE A 131 -21.19 -5.30 10.79
C PHE A 131 -20.91 -5.88 12.20
N ASP A 132 -21.19 -7.15 12.39
CA ASP A 132 -20.89 -7.85 13.62
C ASP A 132 -19.46 -8.39 13.51
N ALA A 133 -18.55 -7.86 14.33
CA ALA A 133 -17.16 -8.30 14.42
C ALA A 133 -17.07 -9.83 14.67
N ARG A 134 -18.05 -10.39 15.36
CA ARG A 134 -18.18 -11.82 15.63
C ARG A 134 -18.53 -12.64 14.39
N ALA A 135 -19.36 -12.08 13.50
CA ALA A 135 -19.68 -12.71 12.21
C ALA A 135 -18.47 -12.67 11.25
N ALA A 136 -17.64 -11.63 11.35
CA ALA A 136 -16.38 -11.52 10.61
C ALA A 136 -15.38 -12.60 11.05
N GLU A 137 -15.23 -12.82 12.34
CA GLU A 137 -14.36 -13.83 12.93
C GLU A 137 -14.79 -15.26 12.53
N LEU A 138 -16.09 -15.55 12.57
CA LEU A 138 -16.66 -16.83 12.14
C LEU A 138 -16.49 -17.08 10.63
N GLN A 139 -16.57 -16.04 9.82
CA GLN A 139 -16.39 -16.15 8.36
C GLN A 139 -14.96 -16.43 7.97
N LEU A 140 -13.99 -15.93 8.73
CA LEU A 140 -12.57 -16.22 8.54
C LEU A 140 -12.23 -17.67 8.86
N LEU A 141 -12.83 -18.21 9.90
CA LEU A 141 -12.69 -19.63 10.28
C LEU A 141 -13.20 -20.59 9.19
N GLU A 142 -14.22 -20.22 8.42
CA GLU A 142 -14.71 -21.07 7.33
C GLU A 142 -13.73 -21.18 6.14
N PHE A 143 -12.83 -20.21 5.92
CA PHE A 143 -11.76 -20.34 4.94
C PHE A 143 -10.48 -20.96 5.51
N GLY A 144 -10.44 -21.23 6.82
CA GLY A 144 -9.21 -21.68 7.48
C GLY A 144 -8.12 -20.60 7.52
N VAL A 145 -8.47 -19.33 7.31
CA VAL A 145 -7.53 -18.20 7.30
C VAL A 145 -7.72 -17.36 8.55
N GLN A 146 -6.64 -17.12 9.27
CA GLN A 146 -6.63 -16.22 10.43
C GLN A 146 -6.46 -14.77 9.99
N CYS A 147 -7.28 -13.85 10.51
CA CYS A 147 -6.95 -12.43 10.48
C CYS A 147 -6.17 -12.07 11.75
N ILE A 148 -4.93 -11.63 11.56
CA ILE A 148 -4.05 -11.21 12.65
C ILE A 148 -3.99 -9.69 12.62
N PRO A 149 -4.40 -9.01 13.70
CA PRO A 149 -4.26 -7.56 13.78
C PRO A 149 -2.79 -7.15 13.64
N ALA A 150 -2.51 -6.23 12.74
CA ALA A 150 -1.20 -5.60 12.61
C ALA A 150 -1.25 -4.28 13.39
N GLU A 151 -1.06 -4.36 14.70
CA GLU A 151 -1.04 -3.18 15.58
C GLU A 151 0.28 -2.43 15.46
N GLY A 152 0.23 -1.09 15.62
CA GLY A 152 1.43 -0.27 15.51
C GLY A 152 2.50 -0.64 16.54
N GLY A 153 3.72 -0.82 16.06
CA GLY A 153 4.90 -1.13 16.88
C GLY A 153 5.22 -2.62 17.00
N GLU A 154 4.34 -3.53 16.59
CA GLU A 154 4.68 -4.94 16.51
C GLU A 154 5.28 -5.28 15.15
N ALA A 155 6.32 -6.10 15.15
CA ALA A 155 6.95 -6.57 13.93
C ALA A 155 6.49 -7.99 13.59
N ILE A 156 5.95 -8.16 12.39
CA ILE A 156 5.61 -9.48 11.85
C ILE A 156 6.94 -10.22 11.57
N PRO A 157 7.16 -11.40 12.16
CA PRO A 157 8.39 -12.15 11.95
C PRO A 157 8.38 -12.84 10.58
N ILE A 158 9.56 -12.94 9.94
CA ILE A 158 9.79 -13.75 8.74
C ILE A 158 11.13 -14.49 8.96
N GLY A 159 11.13 -15.82 8.83
CA GLY A 159 12.31 -16.63 9.08
C GLY A 159 12.77 -16.57 10.56
N GLY A 160 11.81 -16.48 11.48
CA GLY A 160 12.08 -16.41 12.91
C GLY A 160 12.68 -15.10 13.40
N ARG A 161 12.71 -14.05 12.57
CA ARG A 161 13.23 -12.73 12.90
C ARG A 161 12.15 -11.66 12.74
N ALA A 162 12.07 -10.70 13.68
CA ALA A 162 11.24 -9.52 13.53
C ALA A 162 11.64 -8.76 12.26
N ARG A 163 10.72 -8.57 11.33
CA ARG A 163 11.01 -7.96 10.02
C ARG A 163 10.11 -6.81 9.65
N LEU A 164 8.80 -7.02 9.65
CA LEU A 164 7.86 -6.10 9.07
C LEU A 164 7.13 -5.33 10.17
N GLU A 165 7.63 -4.13 10.50
CA GLU A 165 6.99 -3.24 11.48
C GLU A 165 5.76 -2.58 10.90
N SER A 166 4.67 -2.55 11.68
CA SER A 166 3.42 -1.87 11.33
C SER A 166 3.43 -0.43 11.85
N PHE A 167 2.95 0.51 11.03
CA PHE A 167 2.74 1.91 11.38
C PHE A 167 1.42 2.41 10.84
N GLU A 168 0.49 2.71 11.74
CA GLU A 168 -0.78 3.32 11.35
C GLU A 168 -0.54 4.74 10.86
N THR A 169 -0.63 4.94 9.53
CA THR A 169 -0.34 6.25 8.93
C THR A 169 -1.46 7.25 9.20
N PRO A 170 -1.12 8.50 9.56
CA PRO A 170 -2.11 9.57 9.67
C PRO A 170 -2.61 10.08 8.30
N LEU A 171 -1.91 9.78 7.21
CA LEU A 171 -2.30 10.15 5.85
C LEU A 171 -3.24 9.10 5.27
N ARG A 172 -4.54 9.28 5.54
CA ARG A 172 -5.54 8.28 5.15
C ARG A 172 -6.93 8.88 4.98
N VAL A 173 -7.73 8.28 4.11
CA VAL A 173 -9.19 8.42 4.08
C VAL A 173 -9.84 7.24 4.81
N LEU A 174 -9.30 6.04 4.59
CA LEU A 174 -9.67 4.80 5.28
C LEU A 174 -8.53 4.35 6.21
N PRO A 175 -8.81 3.52 7.23
CA PRO A 175 -7.77 2.93 8.06
C PRO A 175 -6.67 2.30 7.19
N THR A 176 -5.43 2.76 7.38
CA THR A 176 -4.29 2.40 6.53
C THR A 176 -3.06 2.21 7.40
N ASN A 177 -2.36 1.10 7.21
CA ASN A 177 -1.03 0.85 7.74
C ASN A 177 0.03 1.06 6.69
N TRP A 178 1.16 1.60 7.08
CA TRP A 178 2.41 1.37 6.39
C TRP A 178 3.13 0.21 7.05
N PHE A 179 3.90 -0.52 6.25
CA PHE A 179 4.80 -1.53 6.78
C PHE A 179 6.23 -1.15 6.44
N TYR A 180 7.13 -1.30 7.40
CA TYR A 180 8.55 -1.08 7.21
C TYR A 180 9.34 -2.37 7.41
N ASP A 181 10.02 -2.84 6.37
CA ASP A 181 10.90 -4.00 6.49
C ASP A 181 12.28 -3.57 7.00
N LEU A 182 12.59 -4.01 8.21
CA LEU A 182 13.82 -3.70 8.92
C LEU A 182 15.08 -4.16 8.17
N GLN A 183 14.99 -5.24 7.40
CA GLN A 183 16.13 -5.83 6.72
C GLN A 183 16.41 -5.15 5.37
N THR A 184 15.40 -4.98 4.54
CA THR A 184 15.56 -4.38 3.21
C THR A 184 15.43 -2.86 3.23
N ARG A 185 15.05 -2.26 4.37
CA ARG A 185 14.78 -0.83 4.54
C ARG A 185 13.73 -0.32 3.54
N THR A 186 12.72 -1.14 3.33
CA THR A 186 11.62 -0.85 2.42
C THR A 186 10.42 -0.36 3.18
N LEU A 187 9.86 0.78 2.77
CA LEU A 187 8.58 1.29 3.26
C LEU A 187 7.47 0.92 2.26
N PHE A 188 6.60 0.01 2.65
CA PHE A 188 5.35 -0.28 1.95
C PHE A 188 4.34 0.80 2.36
N CYS A 189 4.17 1.80 1.49
CA CYS A 189 3.53 3.06 1.82
C CYS A 189 2.08 3.17 1.32
N SER A 190 1.44 2.02 1.08
CA SER A 190 0.07 1.98 0.58
C SER A 190 -0.08 2.86 -0.67
N ASP A 191 -1.01 3.79 -0.64
CA ASP A 191 -1.33 4.65 -1.76
C ASP A 191 -0.76 6.09 -1.66
N THR A 192 0.16 6.33 -0.74
CA THR A 192 0.66 7.70 -0.49
C THR A 192 1.54 8.23 -1.63
N PHE A 193 2.35 7.39 -2.26
CA PHE A 193 3.26 7.76 -3.35
C PHE A 193 2.86 7.13 -4.70
N CYS A 194 1.58 6.86 -4.90
CA CYS A 194 1.08 6.16 -6.10
C CYS A 194 0.88 7.05 -7.34
N GLY A 195 1.26 8.31 -7.29
CA GLY A 195 1.17 9.23 -8.43
C GLY A 195 2.24 9.03 -9.51
N GLU A 196 3.27 8.20 -9.27
CA GLU A 196 4.30 7.93 -10.26
C GLU A 196 3.82 6.86 -11.25
N ILE A 197 3.45 7.32 -12.46
CA ILE A 197 2.99 6.51 -13.59
C ILE A 197 4.06 6.48 -14.68
N SER A 198 3.96 5.55 -15.62
CA SER A 198 4.92 5.35 -16.68
C SER A 198 4.31 5.52 -18.07
N GLU A 199 5.11 6.01 -19.02
CA GLU A 199 4.73 6.05 -20.42
C GLU A 199 4.74 4.65 -21.07
N THR A 200 5.47 3.71 -20.47
CA THR A 200 5.60 2.33 -20.96
C THR A 200 5.23 1.33 -19.87
N ALA A 201 4.79 0.16 -20.29
CA ALA A 201 4.41 -0.91 -19.37
C ALA A 201 5.59 -1.68 -18.76
N ASP A 202 6.81 -1.40 -19.19
CA ASP A 202 8.00 -2.17 -18.79
C ASP A 202 8.75 -1.52 -17.63
N ILE A 203 8.61 -0.19 -17.44
CA ILE A 203 9.35 0.57 -16.44
C ILE A 203 8.52 0.65 -15.16
N ARG A 204 8.76 -0.27 -14.22
CA ARG A 204 8.04 -0.38 -12.94
C ARG A 204 8.80 0.19 -11.75
N THR A 205 10.06 0.57 -11.95
CA THR A 205 10.92 1.13 -10.90
C THR A 205 11.51 2.45 -11.37
N SER A 206 11.77 3.36 -10.43
CA SER A 206 12.49 4.60 -10.70
C SER A 206 13.62 4.78 -9.68
N THR A 207 14.79 5.14 -10.18
CA THR A 207 15.94 5.57 -9.37
C THR A 207 16.20 7.08 -9.50
N ASP A 208 15.31 7.80 -10.16
CA ASP A 208 15.51 9.20 -10.53
C ASP A 208 15.52 10.10 -9.30
N VAL A 209 16.60 10.86 -9.18
CA VAL A 209 16.74 11.95 -8.23
C VAL A 209 16.25 13.22 -8.91
N VAL A 210 14.94 13.45 -8.83
CA VAL A 210 14.30 14.65 -9.38
C VAL A 210 14.52 15.87 -8.47
N SER A 211 14.29 17.08 -8.99
CA SER A 211 14.35 18.27 -8.15
C SER A 211 13.24 18.25 -7.09
N GLU A 212 13.55 18.75 -5.90
CA GLU A 212 12.58 18.80 -4.79
C GLU A 212 11.38 19.69 -5.16
N SER A 213 11.60 20.80 -5.86
CA SER A 213 10.52 21.68 -6.32
C SER A 213 9.55 21.01 -7.28
N TYR A 214 10.06 20.19 -8.20
CA TYR A 214 9.21 19.38 -9.09
C TYR A 214 8.38 18.38 -8.29
N MET A 215 9.00 17.69 -7.32
CA MET A 215 8.32 16.70 -6.50
C MET A 215 7.27 17.33 -5.58
N ILE A 216 7.54 18.51 -5.00
CA ILE A 216 6.57 19.27 -4.20
C ILE A 216 5.34 19.62 -5.05
N ALA A 217 5.53 20.14 -6.27
CA ALA A 217 4.41 20.47 -7.13
C ALA A 217 3.55 19.24 -7.47
N ARG A 218 4.20 18.14 -7.82
CA ARG A 218 3.52 16.87 -8.15
C ARG A 218 2.77 16.28 -6.96
N LEU A 219 3.42 16.12 -5.82
CA LEU A 219 2.80 15.58 -4.60
C LEU A 219 1.69 16.49 -4.08
N SER A 220 1.85 17.81 -4.16
CA SER A 220 0.78 18.75 -3.78
C SER A 220 -0.49 18.49 -4.58
N HIS A 221 -0.36 18.32 -5.89
CA HIS A 221 -1.50 18.02 -6.76
C HIS A 221 -2.13 16.66 -6.43
N ASP A 222 -1.32 15.60 -6.28
CA ASP A 222 -1.81 14.25 -6.05
C ASP A 222 -2.46 14.09 -4.67
N LEU A 223 -1.82 14.63 -3.62
CA LEU A 223 -2.30 14.53 -2.25
C LEU A 223 -3.60 15.32 -2.02
N THR A 224 -3.70 16.54 -2.57
CA THR A 224 -4.91 17.36 -2.37
C THR A 224 -6.12 16.82 -3.11
N ARG A 225 -5.91 16.07 -4.19
CA ARG A 225 -7.00 15.38 -4.89
C ARG A 225 -7.44 14.11 -4.18
N LYS A 226 -6.52 13.43 -3.54
CA LYS A 226 -6.77 12.16 -2.87
C LYS A 226 -7.23 12.35 -1.44
N PHE A 227 -6.61 13.28 -0.73
CA PHE A 227 -6.86 13.60 0.66
C PHE A 227 -7.34 15.06 0.76
N ASP A 228 -8.51 15.35 0.22
CA ASP A 228 -9.09 16.71 0.16
C ASP A 228 -9.25 17.37 1.53
N TRP A 229 -9.38 16.57 2.60
CA TRP A 229 -9.44 17.02 3.98
C TRP A 229 -8.15 17.72 4.45
N LEU A 230 -6.98 17.43 3.84
CA LEU A 230 -5.71 18.05 4.22
C LEU A 230 -5.75 19.59 4.12
N VAL A 231 -6.45 20.13 3.12
CA VAL A 231 -6.54 21.59 2.92
C VAL A 231 -7.43 22.29 3.94
N ARG A 232 -8.09 21.54 4.80
CA ARG A 232 -9.08 22.04 5.81
C ARG A 232 -8.72 21.66 7.23
N SER A 233 -7.55 21.07 7.46
CA SER A 233 -7.15 20.52 8.75
C SER A 233 -5.87 21.14 9.27
N ASN A 234 -5.75 21.21 10.59
CA ASN A 234 -4.45 21.47 11.23
C ASN A 234 -3.58 20.21 11.11
N LEU A 235 -2.48 20.35 10.42
CA LEU A 235 -1.60 19.22 10.10
C LEU A 235 -0.37 19.12 11.00
N SER A 236 -0.23 19.98 12.03
CA SER A 236 0.97 20.05 12.88
C SER A 236 1.35 18.70 13.49
N GLY A 237 0.36 17.99 14.09
CA GLY A 237 0.62 16.67 14.69
C GLY A 237 0.99 15.59 13.65
N ILE A 238 0.42 15.67 12.44
CA ILE A 238 0.76 14.77 11.33
C ILE A 238 2.20 15.00 10.87
N ILE A 239 2.58 16.27 10.70
CA ILE A 239 3.93 16.67 10.30
C ILE A 239 4.96 16.17 11.32
N GLU A 240 4.74 16.48 12.62
CA GLU A 240 5.62 16.02 13.70
C GLU A 240 5.77 14.49 13.72
N GLY A 241 4.64 13.76 13.63
CA GLY A 241 4.65 12.30 13.62
C GLY A 241 5.44 11.71 12.45
N LEU A 242 5.26 12.26 11.24
CA LEU A 242 5.97 11.81 10.06
C LEU A 242 7.45 12.20 10.06
N GLU A 243 7.80 13.41 10.52
CA GLU A 243 9.20 13.84 10.68
C GLU A 243 9.95 12.93 11.65
N LYS A 244 9.32 12.60 12.78
CA LYS A 244 9.87 11.63 13.74
C LYS A 244 10.03 10.26 13.10
N TYR A 245 8.98 9.73 12.45
CA TYR A 245 9.00 8.41 11.82
C TYR A 245 10.13 8.28 10.79
N PHE A 246 10.28 9.28 9.90
CA PHE A 246 11.32 9.29 8.87
C PHE A 246 12.72 9.58 9.44
N GLY A 247 12.80 10.37 10.52
CA GLY A 247 14.08 10.67 11.19
C GLY A 247 14.69 9.47 11.93
N GLU A 248 13.85 8.54 12.39
CA GLU A 248 14.28 7.33 13.09
C GLU A 248 14.61 6.16 12.15
N ARG A 249 14.27 6.26 10.87
CA ARG A 249 14.40 5.15 9.91
C ARG A 249 15.11 5.58 8.63
N ARG A 250 16.07 4.76 8.22
CA ARG A 250 16.64 4.86 6.88
C ARG A 250 15.75 4.07 5.91
N ILE A 251 15.18 4.76 4.93
CA ILE A 251 14.33 4.14 3.90
C ILE A 251 15.09 4.18 2.58
N ASP A 252 15.37 3.00 2.02
CA ASP A 252 16.09 2.85 0.75
C ASP A 252 15.14 2.54 -0.42
N ILE A 253 13.91 2.07 -0.13
CA ILE A 253 12.89 1.75 -1.13
C ILE A 253 11.53 2.26 -0.65
N LEU A 254 10.79 3.00 -1.52
CA LEU A 254 9.36 3.26 -1.36
C LEU A 254 8.57 2.29 -2.26
N ALA A 255 7.71 1.53 -1.64
CA ALA A 255 6.95 0.44 -2.26
C ALA A 255 5.44 0.72 -2.17
N PRO A 256 4.86 1.52 -3.12
CA PRO A 256 3.44 1.83 -3.13
C PRO A 256 2.61 0.68 -3.71
N THR A 257 1.31 0.63 -3.37
CA THR A 257 0.36 -0.33 -3.95
C THR A 257 0.12 -0.12 -5.43
N ARG A 258 0.33 1.10 -5.91
CA ARG A 258 0.19 1.49 -7.32
C ARG A 258 1.30 2.43 -7.76
N GLY A 259 1.62 2.40 -9.06
CA GLY A 259 2.65 3.26 -9.65
C GLY A 259 4.06 2.67 -9.52
N ASN A 260 5.06 3.49 -9.84
CA ASN A 260 6.45 3.04 -9.84
C ASN A 260 6.99 2.88 -8.41
N VAL A 261 7.78 1.82 -8.22
CA VAL A 261 8.57 1.63 -7.00
C VAL A 261 9.81 2.51 -7.07
N ILE A 262 10.07 3.26 -6.01
CA ILE A 262 11.22 4.15 -5.93
C ILE A 262 12.37 3.44 -5.23
N VAL A 263 13.49 3.32 -5.92
CA VAL A 263 14.66 2.58 -5.43
C VAL A 263 15.87 3.52 -5.28
N GLY A 264 16.51 3.44 -4.14
CA GLY A 264 17.70 4.20 -3.80
C GLY A 264 17.45 5.34 -2.83
N PHE A 265 18.30 5.40 -1.79
CA PHE A 265 18.15 6.32 -0.66
C PHE A 265 17.93 7.79 -1.09
N ARG A 266 18.73 8.31 -2.05
CA ARG A 266 18.60 9.71 -2.48
C ARG A 266 17.27 9.99 -3.19
N ALA A 267 16.83 9.08 -4.03
CA ALA A 267 15.54 9.20 -4.73
C ALA A 267 14.37 9.17 -3.74
N VAL A 268 14.44 8.30 -2.75
CA VAL A 268 13.47 8.21 -1.64
C VAL A 268 13.49 9.46 -0.78
N GLU A 269 14.67 9.92 -0.35
CA GLU A 269 14.83 11.08 0.53
C GLU A 269 14.19 12.36 -0.06
N VAL A 270 14.35 12.60 -1.36
CA VAL A 270 13.72 13.76 -2.04
C VAL A 270 12.18 13.67 -1.93
N ARG A 271 11.61 12.49 -2.07
CA ARG A 271 10.16 12.29 -2.01
C ARG A 271 9.60 12.45 -0.59
N LEU A 272 10.32 11.94 0.41
CA LEU A 272 9.93 12.09 1.81
C LEU A 272 10.01 13.57 2.25
N ARG A 273 11.07 14.27 1.89
CA ARG A 273 11.18 15.71 2.17
C ARG A 273 10.10 16.53 1.46
N ALA A 274 9.83 16.22 0.19
CA ALA A 274 8.76 16.87 -0.55
C ALA A 274 7.40 16.64 0.08
N LEU A 275 7.10 15.44 0.57
CA LEU A 275 5.87 15.15 1.32
C LEU A 275 5.72 16.06 2.54
N ILE A 276 6.75 16.11 3.39
CA ILE A 276 6.75 16.98 4.57
C ILE A 276 6.57 18.45 4.18
N GLN A 277 7.26 18.91 3.13
CA GLN A 277 7.14 20.30 2.68
C GLN A 277 5.75 20.62 2.14
N VAL A 278 5.11 19.70 1.41
CA VAL A 278 3.71 19.87 0.96
C VAL A 278 2.77 20.01 2.16
N LEU A 279 2.91 19.14 3.17
CA LEU A 279 2.08 19.22 4.38
C LEU A 279 2.30 20.54 5.14
N LYS A 280 3.55 21.03 5.25
CA LYS A 280 3.86 22.33 5.84
C LYS A 280 3.20 23.49 5.07
N ASN A 281 3.26 23.45 3.74
CA ASN A 281 2.65 24.48 2.90
C ASN A 281 1.12 24.50 3.05
N LEU A 282 0.47 23.33 3.10
CA LEU A 282 -0.97 23.20 3.31
C LEU A 282 -1.37 23.69 4.71
N ASN A 283 -0.60 23.35 5.75
CA ASN A 283 -0.84 23.78 7.11
C ASN A 283 -0.73 25.30 7.27
N ALA A 284 0.29 25.93 6.65
CA ALA A 284 0.46 27.37 6.64
C ALA A 284 -0.69 28.10 5.92
N ALA A 285 -1.16 27.54 4.78
CA ALA A 285 -2.31 28.07 4.05
C ALA A 285 -3.62 27.94 4.84
N HIS A 286 -3.76 26.92 5.69
CA HIS A 286 -4.90 26.75 6.58
C HIS A 286 -4.86 27.80 7.72
N ALA A 287 -3.72 28.00 8.38
CA ALA A 287 -3.56 28.93 9.47
C ALA A 287 -3.80 30.42 9.07
N GLY A 288 -3.62 30.75 7.80
CA GLY A 288 -3.89 32.10 7.26
C GLY A 288 -5.34 32.37 6.87
N LYS A 289 -6.24 31.39 6.99
CA LYS A 289 -7.68 31.61 6.72
C LYS A 289 -8.35 32.10 7.99
N PRO A 290 -9.15 33.20 7.95
CA PRO A 290 -9.96 33.59 9.08
C PRO A 290 -10.94 32.45 9.42
N ASP A 291 -11.11 32.20 10.73
CA ASP A 291 -12.09 31.22 11.21
C ASP A 291 -13.45 31.49 10.54
N ALA A 292 -14.04 30.44 9.98
CA ALA A 292 -15.39 30.56 9.44
C ALA A 292 -16.31 31.07 10.57
N PRO A 293 -17.18 32.06 10.30
CA PRO A 293 -18.01 32.61 11.35
C PRO A 293 -18.84 31.51 12.01
N ALA A 294 -18.83 31.48 13.34
CA ALA A 294 -19.55 30.53 14.18
C ALA A 294 -21.07 30.74 14.05
N SER A 295 -21.63 30.56 12.88
CA SER A 295 -23.06 30.68 12.58
C SER A 295 -23.65 29.36 12.11
N LEU A 296 -23.70 28.39 13.00
CA LEU A 296 -24.67 27.28 12.93
C LEU A 296 -24.99 26.83 14.35
N LYS A 297 -25.50 27.79 15.16
CA LYS A 297 -26.39 27.45 16.26
C LYS A 297 -27.80 27.80 15.81
N LYS A 298 -28.48 26.85 15.24
CA LYS A 298 -29.95 26.75 15.28
C LYS A 298 -30.36 25.30 15.29
#